data_8d99f1040b6b8bfd7ddc94c691b34d4d
#
_entry.id   8d99f1040b6b8bfd7ddc94c691b34d4d
#
_cell.length_a   1.000
_cell.length_b   1.000
_cell.length_c   1.000
_cell.angle_alpha   90.00
_cell.angle_beta   90.00
_cell.angle_gamma   90.00
#
_symmetry.space_group_name_H-M   'P 1'
#
loop_
_entity.id
_entity.type
_entity.pdbx_description
1 polymer ?
#
loop_
_entity_poly.entity_id
_entity_poly.type
_entity_poly.pdbx_seq_one_letter_code
_entity_poly.pdbx_strand_id
1 'polypeptide(L)'
;MAIYTRQKNSAGQWRYERVNTSKGRNRANLEPPFYFRHAHDGKRVWTQMRATSLSAAKAEVETVETGLEAQAKGLTVAELAQGDASRLPLKMAIEKFLDLKRSKAPKTVAQYTLVLNQFLGQMRGTVRFVDQVRDDVLDSYKRFLEKEGFAARTIRNRLLIVCFLLKKNGVANSTKLVEMPTIEEEIPDPYTREQLDALFEYLDRGGLKEEKQRYKFFLGSSLREREVMFAEWDDLDFDKGTIRVHGKKDVGFTVKNHESRIVPLPTDLVEALKERYEKRPHDRWIFVSESGKLEGHFLRKLKTLALRAGLNCGRCRTTVTRGSYDHKRRAEVTCKTDNICEQWKLHRFRKTRATRWMENGIPIRNIQKWLGHRSLETTMVYLGLTGVDELRSKIDAA
;
A
#
# COMPACT_ATOMS: atom_id res chain seq x y z
N MET A 1 -14.05 7.90 -27.19
CA MET A 1 -15.44 8.48 -27.21
C MET A 1 -16.41 7.65 -26.37
N ALA A 2 -17.60 8.18 -26.01
CA ALA A 2 -18.60 7.42 -25.26
C ALA A 2 -19.64 6.82 -26.24
N ILE A 3 -20.11 5.60 -25.93
CA ILE A 3 -21.14 4.90 -26.69
C ILE A 3 -22.49 5.17 -26.03
N TYR A 4 -23.54 5.36 -26.82
CA TYR A 4 -24.89 5.65 -26.39
C TYR A 4 -25.88 4.71 -27.09
N THR A 5 -27.00 4.43 -26.41
CA THR A 5 -28.21 3.85 -26.98
C THR A 5 -29.31 4.92 -27.05
N ARG A 6 -30.29 4.76 -27.93
CA ARG A 6 -31.41 5.69 -28.08
C ARG A 6 -32.67 5.05 -27.52
N GLN A 7 -33.29 5.65 -26.53
CA GLN A 7 -34.50 5.15 -25.89
C GLN A 7 -35.57 6.21 -25.82
N LYS A 8 -36.85 5.80 -25.84
CA LYS A 8 -37.99 6.71 -25.61
C LYS A 8 -38.19 6.89 -24.10
N ASN A 9 -38.33 8.15 -23.67
CA ASN A 9 -38.75 8.44 -22.31
C ASN A 9 -40.25 8.18 -22.11
N SER A 10 -40.72 8.29 -20.88
CA SER A 10 -42.16 8.12 -20.53
C SER A 10 -43.10 9.05 -21.27
N ALA A 11 -42.63 10.18 -21.83
CA ALA A 11 -43.35 11.11 -22.64
C ALA A 11 -43.25 10.83 -24.16
N GLY A 12 -42.70 9.67 -24.57
CA GLY A 12 -42.57 9.27 -25.97
C GLY A 12 -41.42 9.97 -26.73
N GLN A 13 -40.62 10.80 -26.08
CA GLN A 13 -39.50 11.54 -26.71
C GLN A 13 -38.22 10.68 -26.70
N TRP A 14 -37.47 10.73 -27.82
CA TRP A 14 -36.21 10.04 -27.94
C TRP A 14 -35.10 10.74 -27.14
N ARG A 15 -34.36 9.95 -26.32
CA ARG A 15 -33.15 10.40 -25.61
C ARG A 15 -31.99 9.45 -25.87
N TYR A 16 -30.76 10.00 -25.85
CA TYR A 16 -29.54 9.24 -25.92
C TYR A 16 -29.01 8.95 -24.51
N GLU A 17 -28.95 7.69 -24.13
CA GLU A 17 -28.39 7.25 -22.85
C GLU A 17 -27.01 6.69 -23.03
N ARG A 18 -26.08 7.13 -22.17
CA ARG A 18 -24.70 6.65 -22.18
C ARG A 18 -24.63 5.21 -21.69
N VAL A 19 -24.01 4.33 -22.49
CA VAL A 19 -23.73 2.96 -22.09
C VAL A 19 -22.69 2.95 -20.99
N ASN A 20 -23.09 2.58 -19.75
CA ASN A 20 -22.20 2.53 -18.62
C ASN A 20 -21.53 1.14 -18.57
N THR A 21 -20.24 1.07 -18.93
CA THR A 21 -19.48 -0.17 -18.99
C THR A 21 -18.88 -0.61 -17.66
N SER A 22 -18.97 0.22 -16.61
CA SER A 22 -18.32 -0.01 -15.31
C SER A 22 -19.22 -0.60 -14.24
N LYS A 23 -20.53 -0.62 -14.40
CA LYS A 23 -21.47 -1.24 -13.44
C LYS A 23 -22.06 -2.50 -14.01
N GLY A 24 -21.82 -3.64 -13.32
CA GLY A 24 -22.24 -4.99 -13.69
C GLY A 24 -23.75 -5.30 -13.68
N ARG A 25 -24.60 -4.31 -13.98
CA ARG A 25 -26.04 -4.47 -14.14
C ARG A 25 -26.39 -4.54 -15.63
N ASN A 26 -26.92 -5.69 -16.03
CA ASN A 26 -27.57 -5.99 -17.31
C ASN A 26 -26.78 -5.66 -18.58
N ARG A 27 -25.64 -6.36 -18.79
CA ARG A 27 -24.98 -6.43 -20.11
C ARG A 27 -25.78 -7.19 -21.18
N ALA A 28 -26.79 -7.95 -20.77
CA ALA A 28 -27.51 -8.89 -21.64
C ALA A 28 -28.51 -8.23 -22.59
N ASN A 29 -28.95 -6.99 -22.37
CA ASN A 29 -30.05 -6.34 -23.12
C ASN A 29 -29.65 -5.01 -23.77
N LEU A 30 -28.38 -4.81 -24.11
CA LEU A 30 -27.96 -3.66 -24.92
C LEU A 30 -28.10 -4.02 -26.40
N GLU A 31 -29.27 -3.74 -26.95
CA GLU A 31 -29.57 -3.97 -28.35
C GLU A 31 -29.17 -2.76 -29.22
N PRO A 32 -28.69 -2.99 -30.48
CA PRO A 32 -28.49 -1.92 -31.43
C PRO A 32 -29.81 -1.22 -31.75
N PRO A 33 -29.78 0.03 -32.22
CA PRO A 33 -28.63 0.75 -32.74
C PRO A 33 -27.81 1.49 -31.67
N PHE A 34 -26.48 1.41 -31.81
CA PHE A 34 -25.56 2.18 -31.00
C PHE A 34 -25.23 3.52 -31.67
N TYR A 35 -24.91 4.52 -30.86
CA TYR A 35 -24.53 5.85 -31.31
C TYR A 35 -23.27 6.32 -30.60
N PHE A 36 -22.49 7.17 -31.29
CA PHE A 36 -21.42 7.94 -30.63
C PHE A 36 -21.54 9.42 -30.99
N ARG A 37 -21.00 10.27 -30.15
CA ARG A 37 -21.00 11.71 -30.35
C ARG A 37 -19.58 12.20 -30.53
N HIS A 38 -19.32 12.92 -31.60
CA HIS A 38 -18.03 13.54 -31.90
C HIS A 38 -18.19 14.99 -32.32
N ALA A 39 -17.10 15.77 -32.33
CA ALA A 39 -17.08 17.09 -32.91
C ALA A 39 -16.74 17.00 -34.39
N HIS A 40 -17.49 17.68 -35.24
CA HIS A 40 -17.23 17.87 -36.67
C HIS A 40 -17.49 19.35 -36.99
N ASP A 41 -16.49 20.04 -37.53
CA ASP A 41 -16.54 21.49 -37.83
C ASP A 41 -17.04 22.34 -36.67
N GLY A 42 -16.57 22.07 -35.44
CA GLY A 42 -16.98 22.80 -34.22
C GLY A 42 -18.37 22.47 -33.71
N LYS A 43 -19.14 21.64 -34.42
CA LYS A 43 -20.51 21.22 -34.01
C LYS A 43 -20.46 19.80 -33.46
N ARG A 44 -21.30 19.51 -32.46
CA ARG A 44 -21.46 18.16 -31.90
C ARG A 44 -22.45 17.39 -32.78
N VAL A 45 -21.96 16.28 -33.38
CA VAL A 45 -22.75 15.43 -34.27
C VAL A 45 -22.93 14.04 -33.63
N TRP A 46 -24.15 13.51 -33.81
CA TRP A 46 -24.47 12.14 -33.44
C TRP A 46 -24.38 11.24 -34.65
N THR A 47 -23.60 10.17 -34.56
CA THR A 47 -23.43 9.18 -35.64
C THR A 47 -23.94 7.83 -35.15
N GLN A 48 -24.84 7.23 -35.93
CA GLN A 48 -25.28 5.85 -35.72
C GLN A 48 -24.19 4.88 -36.18
N MET A 49 -23.96 3.87 -35.36
CA MET A 49 -22.95 2.85 -35.61
C MET A 49 -23.57 1.67 -36.39
N ARG A 50 -22.74 0.97 -37.14
CA ARG A 50 -23.13 -0.26 -37.84
C ARG A 50 -23.05 -1.49 -36.95
N ALA A 51 -22.40 -1.37 -35.81
CA ALA A 51 -22.18 -2.45 -34.86
C ALA A 51 -23.48 -3.06 -34.33
N THR A 52 -23.55 -4.38 -34.33
CA THR A 52 -24.67 -5.19 -33.81
C THR A 52 -24.45 -5.70 -32.41
N SER A 53 -23.26 -5.46 -31.82
CA SER A 53 -22.93 -5.80 -30.45
C SER A 53 -22.10 -4.69 -29.81
N LEU A 54 -22.09 -4.65 -28.46
CA LEU A 54 -21.32 -3.65 -27.71
C LEU A 54 -19.79 -3.80 -27.95
N SER A 55 -19.30 -5.00 -28.17
CA SER A 55 -17.87 -5.24 -28.50
C SER A 55 -17.54 -4.70 -29.88
N ALA A 56 -18.39 -4.93 -30.88
CA ALA A 56 -18.24 -4.39 -32.23
C ALA A 56 -18.36 -2.85 -32.21
N ALA A 57 -19.28 -2.29 -31.42
CA ALA A 57 -19.43 -0.85 -31.26
C ALA A 57 -18.16 -0.20 -30.65
N LYS A 58 -17.49 -0.86 -29.71
CA LYS A 58 -16.20 -0.39 -29.18
C LYS A 58 -15.09 -0.38 -30.22
N ALA A 59 -15.01 -1.42 -31.04
CA ALA A 59 -14.04 -1.51 -32.13
C ALA A 59 -14.29 -0.45 -33.21
N GLU A 60 -15.57 -0.19 -33.57
CA GLU A 60 -15.96 0.84 -34.53
C GLU A 60 -15.61 2.25 -33.98
N VAL A 61 -15.84 2.56 -32.71
CA VAL A 61 -15.42 3.83 -32.09
C VAL A 61 -13.90 3.99 -32.15
N GLU A 62 -13.13 2.93 -31.85
CA GLU A 62 -11.66 2.95 -31.91
C GLU A 62 -11.16 3.24 -33.35
N THR A 63 -11.81 2.66 -34.36
CA THR A 63 -11.52 2.94 -35.75
C THR A 63 -11.78 4.39 -36.14
N VAL A 64 -12.92 4.96 -35.68
CA VAL A 64 -13.25 6.35 -35.97
C VAL A 64 -12.31 7.31 -35.22
N GLU A 65 -11.96 7.02 -33.95
CA GLU A 65 -10.97 7.81 -33.18
C GLU A 65 -9.61 7.82 -33.87
N THR A 66 -9.17 6.67 -34.41
CA THR A 66 -7.92 6.56 -35.17
C THR A 66 -7.96 7.36 -36.46
N GLY A 67 -9.11 7.33 -37.18
CA GLY A 67 -9.32 8.12 -38.40
C GLY A 67 -9.27 9.63 -38.15
N LEU A 68 -9.93 10.10 -37.09
CA LEU A 68 -9.93 11.52 -36.71
C LEU A 68 -8.53 11.99 -36.27
N GLU A 69 -7.77 11.12 -35.56
CA GLU A 69 -6.39 11.42 -35.19
C GLU A 69 -5.45 11.50 -36.39
N ALA A 70 -5.61 10.60 -37.36
CA ALA A 70 -4.88 10.64 -38.60
C ALA A 70 -5.15 11.93 -39.37
N GLN A 71 -6.42 12.30 -39.50
CA GLN A 71 -6.83 13.53 -40.19
C GLN A 71 -6.29 14.79 -39.49
N ALA A 72 -6.33 14.84 -38.17
CA ALA A 72 -5.78 15.96 -37.37
C ALA A 72 -4.25 16.11 -37.53
N LYS A 73 -3.54 15.03 -37.87
CA LYS A 73 -2.10 15.02 -38.14
C LYS A 73 -1.77 15.16 -39.63
N GLY A 74 -2.77 15.27 -40.52
CA GLY A 74 -2.58 15.29 -41.97
C GLY A 74 -2.07 13.98 -42.55
N LEU A 75 -2.31 12.85 -41.88
CA LEU A 75 -1.88 11.50 -42.23
C LEU A 75 -3.08 10.64 -42.64
N THR A 76 -2.86 9.63 -43.46
CA THR A 76 -3.83 8.54 -43.70
C THR A 76 -3.80 7.54 -42.53
N VAL A 77 -4.91 6.82 -42.32
CA VAL A 77 -4.98 5.75 -41.30
C VAL A 77 -3.92 4.67 -41.55
N ALA A 78 -3.59 4.39 -42.83
CA ALA A 78 -2.55 3.43 -43.19
C ALA A 78 -1.13 3.92 -42.82
N GLU A 79 -0.83 5.19 -43.02
CA GLU A 79 0.45 5.80 -42.63
C GLU A 79 0.59 5.85 -41.12
N LEU A 80 -0.50 6.17 -40.39
CA LEU A 80 -0.55 6.11 -38.95
C LEU A 80 -0.32 4.68 -38.45
N ALA A 81 -0.92 3.68 -39.09
CA ALA A 81 -0.79 2.28 -38.72
C ALA A 81 0.61 1.70 -39.03
N GLN A 82 1.22 2.08 -40.15
CA GLN A 82 2.58 1.64 -40.51
C GLN A 82 3.66 2.20 -39.59
N GLY A 83 3.53 3.44 -39.15
CA GLY A 83 4.43 4.07 -38.18
C GLY A 83 4.29 3.48 -36.78
N ASP A 84 3.13 2.97 -36.42
CA ASP A 84 2.81 2.47 -35.09
C ASP A 84 2.90 0.93 -34.96
N ALA A 85 2.92 0.19 -36.03
CA ALA A 85 2.90 -1.30 -36.02
C ALA A 85 4.06 -1.94 -35.25
N SER A 86 5.22 -1.25 -35.16
CA SER A 86 6.40 -1.71 -34.42
C SER A 86 6.44 -1.18 -32.98
N ARG A 87 5.56 -0.25 -32.63
CA ARG A 87 5.60 0.45 -31.31
C ARG A 87 4.68 -0.23 -30.31
N LEU A 88 5.16 -0.36 -29.08
CA LEU A 88 4.41 -1.02 -28.01
C LEU A 88 3.43 -0.04 -27.32
N PRO A 89 2.09 -0.25 -27.42
CA PRO A 89 1.12 0.55 -26.72
C PRO A 89 1.34 0.51 -25.19
N LEU A 90 1.27 1.67 -24.53
CA LEU A 90 1.50 1.80 -23.08
C LEU A 90 0.57 0.88 -22.27
N LYS A 91 -0.70 0.79 -22.63
CA LYS A 91 -1.67 -0.10 -21.99
C LYS A 91 -1.22 -1.57 -22.06
N MET A 92 -0.81 -2.03 -23.24
CA MET A 92 -0.33 -3.40 -23.46
C MET A 92 0.97 -3.67 -22.70
N ALA A 93 1.88 -2.69 -22.62
CA ALA A 93 3.10 -2.79 -21.83
C ALA A 93 2.80 -2.96 -20.35
N ILE A 94 1.82 -2.21 -19.82
CA ILE A 94 1.36 -2.31 -18.43
C ILE A 94 0.76 -3.70 -18.16
N GLU A 95 -0.12 -4.19 -19.02
CA GLU A 95 -0.73 -5.52 -18.88
C GLU A 95 0.33 -6.62 -18.88
N LYS A 96 1.25 -6.63 -19.83
CA LYS A 96 2.38 -7.57 -19.87
C LYS A 96 3.28 -7.47 -18.63
N PHE A 97 3.55 -6.25 -18.16
CA PHE A 97 4.34 -6.06 -16.95
C PHE A 97 3.65 -6.60 -15.70
N LEU A 98 2.35 -6.36 -15.55
CA LEU A 98 1.57 -6.88 -14.41
C LEU A 98 1.49 -8.41 -14.44
N ASP A 99 1.36 -9.02 -15.62
CA ASP A 99 1.41 -10.47 -15.78
C ASP A 99 2.73 -11.07 -15.29
N LEU A 100 3.86 -10.46 -15.68
CA LEU A 100 5.19 -10.85 -15.18
C LEU A 100 5.34 -10.71 -13.66
N LYS A 101 4.50 -9.92 -12.99
CA LYS A 101 4.52 -9.70 -11.55
C LYS A 101 3.51 -10.56 -10.78
N ARG A 102 2.70 -11.40 -11.43
CA ARG A 102 1.68 -12.25 -10.79
C ARG A 102 2.22 -13.16 -9.69
N SER A 103 3.49 -13.59 -9.81
CA SER A 103 4.16 -14.42 -8.80
C SER A 103 4.55 -13.66 -7.52
N LYS A 104 4.44 -12.33 -7.51
CA LYS A 104 4.72 -11.52 -6.31
C LYS A 104 3.57 -11.58 -5.31
N ALA A 105 3.84 -11.17 -4.06
CA ALA A 105 2.82 -11.09 -3.03
C ALA A 105 1.61 -10.27 -3.51
N PRO A 106 0.35 -10.70 -3.24
CA PRO A 106 -0.87 -10.04 -3.74
C PRO A 106 -0.91 -8.53 -3.48
N LYS A 107 -0.46 -8.10 -2.30
CA LYS A 107 -0.37 -6.67 -1.95
C LYS A 107 0.59 -5.89 -2.86
N THR A 108 1.70 -6.53 -3.29
CA THR A 108 2.67 -5.90 -4.20
C THR A 108 2.07 -5.77 -5.60
N VAL A 109 1.37 -6.80 -6.08
CA VAL A 109 0.68 -6.77 -7.39
C VAL A 109 -0.39 -5.68 -7.37
N ALA A 110 -1.22 -5.62 -6.32
CA ALA A 110 -2.24 -4.57 -6.15
C ALA A 110 -1.63 -3.16 -6.17
N GLN A 111 -0.48 -2.96 -5.53
CA GLN A 111 0.23 -1.68 -5.54
C GLN A 111 0.72 -1.31 -6.96
N TYR A 112 1.29 -2.24 -7.69
CA TYR A 112 1.71 -2.01 -9.08
C TYR A 112 0.51 -1.68 -9.97
N THR A 113 -0.57 -2.45 -9.86
CA THR A 113 -1.81 -2.23 -10.60
C THR A 113 -2.39 -0.83 -10.32
N LEU A 114 -2.46 -0.44 -9.05
CA LEU A 114 -2.97 0.89 -8.65
C LEU A 114 -2.15 2.01 -9.29
N VAL A 115 -0.83 1.95 -9.15
CA VAL A 115 0.07 3.02 -9.64
C VAL A 115 0.08 3.11 -11.15
N LEU A 116 0.19 1.97 -11.84
CA LEU A 116 0.27 1.95 -13.30
C LEU A 116 -1.08 2.33 -13.96
N ASN A 117 -2.21 1.95 -13.36
CA ASN A 117 -3.51 2.40 -13.84
C ASN A 117 -3.73 3.91 -13.57
N GLN A 118 -3.23 4.44 -12.45
CA GLN A 118 -3.25 5.89 -12.20
C GLN A 118 -2.40 6.63 -13.23
N PHE A 119 -1.18 6.15 -13.50
CA PHE A 119 -0.30 6.71 -14.51
C PHE A 119 -0.96 6.70 -15.90
N LEU A 120 -1.50 5.54 -16.34
CA LEU A 120 -2.22 5.41 -17.59
C LEU A 120 -3.42 6.36 -17.69
N GLY A 121 -4.19 6.48 -16.61
CA GLY A 121 -5.34 7.39 -16.55
C GLY A 121 -4.95 8.85 -16.68
N GLN A 122 -3.85 9.25 -16.04
CA GLN A 122 -3.34 10.62 -16.09
C GLN A 122 -2.72 10.97 -17.45
N MET A 123 -2.09 10.00 -18.11
CA MET A 123 -1.47 10.19 -19.43
C MET A 123 -2.44 9.97 -20.59
N ARG A 124 -3.72 9.72 -20.31
CA ARG A 124 -4.73 9.47 -21.34
C ARG A 124 -4.88 10.66 -22.29
N GLY A 125 -4.72 10.39 -23.58
CA GLY A 125 -4.77 11.43 -24.63
C GLY A 125 -3.44 12.11 -24.93
N THR A 126 -2.41 11.93 -24.08
CA THR A 126 -1.07 12.52 -24.26
C THR A 126 -0.04 11.47 -24.67
N VAL A 127 -0.12 10.27 -24.08
CA VAL A 127 0.84 9.19 -24.29
C VAL A 127 0.10 7.94 -24.73
N ARG A 128 0.44 7.43 -25.93
CA ARG A 128 -0.12 6.20 -26.48
C ARG A 128 0.86 5.03 -26.40
N PHE A 129 2.15 5.29 -26.60
CA PHE A 129 3.21 4.29 -26.70
C PHE A 129 4.27 4.47 -25.61
N VAL A 130 4.97 3.38 -25.27
CA VAL A 130 6.00 3.38 -24.23
C VAL A 130 7.16 4.32 -24.54
N ASP A 131 7.58 4.41 -25.79
CA ASP A 131 8.69 5.26 -26.27
C ASP A 131 8.38 6.76 -26.22
N GLN A 132 7.11 7.13 -26.03
CA GLN A 132 6.69 8.51 -25.77
C GLN A 132 6.87 8.91 -24.29
N VAL A 133 7.08 7.95 -23.39
CA VAL A 133 7.29 8.25 -21.98
C VAL A 133 8.73 8.71 -21.78
N ARG A 134 8.93 10.02 -21.83
CA ARG A 134 10.21 10.70 -21.63
C ARG A 134 10.21 11.47 -20.32
N ASP A 135 11.20 12.33 -20.13
CA ASP A 135 11.41 13.21 -18.98
C ASP A 135 10.19 14.12 -18.71
N ASP A 136 9.73 14.85 -19.71
CA ASP A 136 8.57 15.74 -19.64
C ASP A 136 7.28 15.04 -19.16
N VAL A 137 7.06 13.80 -19.59
CA VAL A 137 5.92 12.98 -19.19
C VAL A 137 6.04 12.55 -17.73
N LEU A 138 7.24 12.12 -17.31
CA LEU A 138 7.49 11.72 -15.92
C LEU A 138 7.41 12.91 -14.97
N ASP A 139 7.93 14.08 -15.37
CA ASP A 139 7.80 15.31 -14.61
C ASP A 139 6.35 15.79 -14.52
N SER A 140 5.57 15.64 -15.58
CA SER A 140 4.13 15.92 -15.52
C SER A 140 3.42 15.02 -14.52
N TYR A 141 3.76 13.72 -14.50
CA TYR A 141 3.20 12.79 -13.52
C TYR A 141 3.65 13.10 -12.10
N LYS A 142 4.92 13.49 -11.89
CA LYS A 142 5.44 13.95 -10.58
C LYS A 142 4.64 15.15 -10.08
N ARG A 143 4.48 16.19 -10.90
CA ARG A 143 3.67 17.39 -10.55
C ARG A 143 2.22 17.05 -10.23
N PHE A 144 1.62 16.11 -10.96
CA PHE A 144 0.28 15.61 -10.62
C PHE A 144 0.26 15.00 -9.21
N LEU A 145 1.22 14.13 -8.87
CA LEU A 145 1.30 13.50 -7.55
C LEU A 145 1.52 14.52 -6.43
N GLU A 146 2.33 15.56 -6.68
CA GLU A 146 2.56 16.67 -5.76
C GLU A 146 1.28 17.48 -5.52
N LYS A 147 0.54 17.79 -6.58
CA LYS A 147 -0.75 18.49 -6.51
C LYS A 147 -1.81 17.68 -5.75
N GLU A 148 -1.80 16.37 -5.88
CA GLU A 148 -2.66 15.47 -5.08
C GLU A 148 -2.24 15.36 -3.60
N GLY A 149 -1.15 16.01 -3.18
CA GLY A 149 -0.68 16.04 -1.81
C GLY A 149 0.01 14.77 -1.32
N PHE A 150 0.55 13.94 -2.22
CA PHE A 150 1.29 12.76 -1.80
C PHE A 150 2.64 13.11 -1.17
N ALA A 151 3.00 12.42 -0.07
CA ALA A 151 4.29 12.58 0.56
C ALA A 151 5.46 12.20 -0.38
N ALA A 152 6.62 12.87 -0.28
CA ALA A 152 7.81 12.68 -1.10
C ALA A 152 8.20 11.20 -1.29
N ARG A 153 8.18 10.41 -0.20
CA ARG A 153 8.44 8.96 -0.24
C ARG A 153 7.42 8.20 -1.10
N THR A 154 6.15 8.59 -1.07
CA THR A 154 5.08 7.96 -1.88
C THR A 154 5.26 8.32 -3.35
N ILE A 155 5.57 9.58 -3.65
CA ILE A 155 5.85 10.06 -5.02
C ILE A 155 7.03 9.29 -5.60
N ARG A 156 8.15 9.23 -4.88
CA ARG A 156 9.34 8.46 -5.28
C ARG A 156 9.02 7.00 -5.58
N ASN A 157 8.27 6.33 -4.70
CA ASN A 157 7.89 4.94 -4.90
C ASN A 157 7.01 4.74 -6.14
N ARG A 158 6.08 5.65 -6.42
CA ARG A 158 5.23 5.60 -7.62
C ARG A 158 6.03 5.82 -8.90
N LEU A 159 6.91 6.82 -8.92
CA LEU A 159 7.82 7.06 -10.04
C LEU A 159 8.71 5.84 -10.30
N LEU A 160 9.30 5.22 -9.27
CA LEU A 160 10.11 4.01 -9.41
C LEU A 160 9.32 2.85 -10.05
N ILE A 161 8.04 2.69 -9.74
CA ILE A 161 7.21 1.66 -10.37
C ILE A 161 7.06 1.92 -11.87
N VAL A 162 6.83 3.17 -12.28
CA VAL A 162 6.78 3.56 -13.70
C VAL A 162 8.15 3.33 -14.36
N CYS A 163 9.24 3.74 -13.70
CA CYS A 163 10.60 3.50 -14.20
C CYS A 163 10.91 2.00 -14.37
N PHE A 164 10.40 1.12 -13.49
CA PHE A 164 10.55 -0.33 -13.65
C PHE A 164 9.80 -0.87 -14.88
N LEU A 165 8.61 -0.34 -15.16
CA LEU A 165 7.89 -0.62 -16.40
C LEU A 165 8.73 -0.21 -17.63
N LEU A 166 9.23 1.02 -17.64
CA LEU A 166 10.04 1.58 -18.74
C LEU A 166 11.31 0.77 -18.96
N LYS A 167 12.06 0.49 -17.89
CA LYS A 167 13.28 -0.35 -17.93
C LYS A 167 13.00 -1.72 -18.53
N LYS A 168 11.87 -2.36 -18.18
CA LYS A 168 11.50 -3.68 -18.71
C LYS A 168 11.18 -3.63 -20.20
N ASN A 169 10.79 -2.48 -20.71
CA ASN A 169 10.49 -2.27 -22.14
C ASN A 169 11.62 -1.57 -22.89
N GLY A 170 12.87 -1.70 -22.43
CA GLY A 170 14.06 -1.27 -23.15
C GLY A 170 14.48 0.19 -22.96
N VAL A 171 13.76 0.98 -22.12
CA VAL A 171 14.17 2.35 -21.80
C VAL A 171 15.30 2.30 -20.77
N ALA A 172 16.52 2.46 -21.24
CA ALA A 172 17.71 2.51 -20.40
C ALA A 172 17.69 3.76 -19.49
N ASN A 173 18.27 3.63 -18.28
CA ASN A 173 18.40 4.73 -17.33
C ASN A 173 17.09 5.47 -17.02
N SER A 174 15.95 4.79 -17.07
CA SER A 174 14.64 5.39 -16.83
C SER A 174 14.51 6.18 -15.53
N THR A 175 15.30 5.85 -14.49
CA THR A 175 15.34 6.60 -13.24
C THR A 175 16.05 7.96 -13.34
N LYS A 176 16.83 8.20 -14.41
CA LYS A 176 17.48 9.49 -14.69
C LYS A 176 16.59 10.45 -15.48
N LEU A 177 15.47 9.96 -16.02
CA LEU A 177 14.51 10.79 -16.77
C LEU A 177 13.68 11.72 -15.88
N VAL A 178 13.73 11.56 -14.55
CA VAL A 178 12.99 12.39 -13.61
C VAL A 178 13.82 12.61 -12.37
N GLU A 179 13.83 13.83 -11.89
CA GLU A 179 14.45 14.16 -10.62
C GLU A 179 13.60 13.59 -9.47
N MET A 180 14.18 12.60 -8.78
CA MET A 180 13.49 11.94 -7.68
C MET A 180 13.35 12.87 -6.48
N PRO A 181 12.17 12.91 -5.81
CA PRO A 181 12.00 13.70 -4.59
C PRO A 181 13.03 13.34 -3.53
N THR A 182 13.60 14.35 -2.88
CA THR A 182 14.45 14.19 -1.71
C THR A 182 13.62 13.65 -0.55
N ILE A 183 14.11 12.64 0.13
CA ILE A 183 13.46 12.05 1.30
C ILE A 183 14.36 12.34 2.49
N GLU A 184 13.86 13.12 3.42
CA GLU A 184 14.51 13.28 4.72
C GLU A 184 14.49 11.93 5.45
N GLU A 185 15.64 11.53 5.97
CA GLU A 185 15.72 10.34 6.82
C GLU A 185 15.11 10.65 8.17
N GLU A 186 13.98 10.00 8.46
CA GLU A 186 13.36 10.10 9.77
C GLU A 186 14.24 9.39 10.81
N ILE A 187 14.66 10.11 11.83
CA ILE A 187 15.27 9.52 13.03
C ILE A 187 14.25 8.51 13.59
N PRO A 188 14.68 7.29 13.97
CA PRO A 188 13.79 6.35 14.63
C PRO A 188 13.16 6.99 15.86
N ASP A 189 11.85 6.89 15.95
CA ASP A 189 11.07 7.40 17.09
C ASP A 189 10.59 6.20 17.92
N PRO A 190 11.36 5.73 18.93
CA PRO A 190 10.94 4.68 19.85
C PRO A 190 9.88 5.20 20.81
N TYR A 191 9.13 4.30 21.43
CA TYR A 191 8.32 4.67 22.59
C TYR A 191 9.20 5.04 23.76
N THR A 192 8.89 6.13 24.44
CA THR A 192 9.54 6.45 25.71
C THR A 192 9.09 5.48 26.81
N ARG A 193 9.82 5.46 27.91
CA ARG A 193 9.48 4.63 29.07
C ARG A 193 8.12 5.04 29.63
N GLU A 194 7.90 6.34 29.79
CA GLU A 194 6.67 6.92 30.33
C GLU A 194 5.45 6.57 29.46
N GLN A 195 5.61 6.58 28.14
CA GLN A 195 4.52 6.19 27.22
C GLN A 195 4.13 4.71 27.39
N LEU A 196 5.11 3.83 27.54
CA LEU A 196 4.85 2.41 27.72
C LEU A 196 4.29 2.11 29.11
N ASP A 197 4.85 2.73 30.13
CA ASP A 197 4.39 2.56 31.50
C ASP A 197 2.92 3.01 31.63
N ALA A 198 2.59 4.20 31.11
CA ALA A 198 1.21 4.71 31.11
C ALA A 198 0.23 3.79 30.33
N LEU A 199 0.68 3.24 29.19
CA LEU A 199 -0.14 2.28 28.43
C LEU A 199 -0.38 1.00 29.25
N PHE A 200 0.68 0.41 29.81
CA PHE A 200 0.58 -0.85 30.55
C PHE A 200 -0.17 -0.70 31.86
N GLU A 201 0.00 0.41 32.59
CA GLU A 201 -0.79 0.73 33.77
C GLU A 201 -2.29 0.86 33.45
N TYR A 202 -2.63 1.53 32.35
CA TYR A 202 -4.02 1.60 31.89
C TYR A 202 -4.59 0.20 31.63
N LEU A 203 -3.83 -0.67 30.97
CA LEU A 203 -4.25 -2.03 30.68
C LEU A 203 -4.42 -2.86 31.95
N ASP A 204 -3.55 -2.67 32.95
CA ASP A 204 -3.66 -3.34 34.23
C ASP A 204 -4.88 -2.89 35.01
N ARG A 205 -5.09 -1.58 35.18
CA ARG A 205 -6.26 -1.01 35.85
C ARG A 205 -7.57 -1.45 35.22
N GLY A 206 -7.59 -1.61 33.88
CA GLY A 206 -8.75 -2.09 33.13
C GLY A 206 -8.93 -3.60 33.12
N GLY A 207 -8.05 -4.38 33.75
CA GLY A 207 -8.09 -5.85 33.71
C GLY A 207 -7.85 -6.44 32.31
N LEU A 208 -7.26 -5.67 31.38
CA LEU A 208 -7.07 -6.03 29.98
C LEU A 208 -5.80 -6.89 29.78
N LYS A 209 -5.79 -8.05 30.44
CA LYS A 209 -4.62 -8.97 30.49
C LYS A 209 -4.19 -9.44 29.10
N GLU A 210 -5.14 -9.79 28.22
CA GLU A 210 -4.87 -10.23 26.84
C GLU A 210 -4.16 -9.14 26.03
N GLU A 211 -4.66 -7.92 26.08
CA GLU A 211 -4.09 -6.78 25.38
C GLU A 211 -2.70 -6.44 25.91
N LYS A 212 -2.53 -6.46 27.24
CA LYS A 212 -1.23 -6.23 27.87
C LYS A 212 -0.20 -7.25 27.42
N GLN A 213 -0.54 -8.54 27.45
CA GLN A 213 0.35 -9.62 27.07
C GLN A 213 0.72 -9.52 25.57
N ARG A 214 -0.25 -9.16 24.73
CA ARG A 214 -0.07 -8.95 23.28
C ARG A 214 0.93 -7.84 23.01
N TYR A 215 0.79 -6.66 23.63
CA TYR A 215 1.72 -5.54 23.38
C TYR A 215 3.08 -5.73 24.08
N LYS A 216 3.14 -6.42 25.20
CA LYS A 216 4.41 -6.91 25.77
C LYS A 216 5.12 -7.87 24.79
N PHE A 217 4.38 -8.74 24.13
CA PHE A 217 4.96 -9.62 23.11
C PHE A 217 5.51 -8.84 21.90
N PHE A 218 4.78 -7.83 21.39
CA PHE A 218 5.32 -6.94 20.36
C PHE A 218 6.62 -6.27 20.79
N LEU A 219 6.65 -5.75 22.01
CA LEU A 219 7.82 -5.07 22.59
C LEU A 219 8.99 -6.04 22.79
N GLY A 220 8.76 -7.18 23.43
CA GLY A 220 9.81 -8.14 23.79
C GLY A 220 10.39 -8.89 22.60
N SER A 221 9.56 -9.31 21.66
CA SER A 221 9.97 -10.10 20.49
C SER A 221 10.47 -9.25 19.32
N SER A 222 10.14 -7.96 19.27
CA SER A 222 10.41 -7.07 18.12
C SER A 222 9.86 -7.57 16.78
N LEU A 223 8.90 -8.48 16.75
CA LEU A 223 8.33 -9.06 15.54
C LEU A 223 7.49 -8.04 14.76
N ARG A 224 7.39 -8.25 13.44
CA ARG A 224 6.45 -7.47 12.60
C ARG A 224 5.01 -7.92 12.85
N GLU A 225 4.04 -7.07 12.57
CA GLU A 225 2.61 -7.35 12.80
C GLU A 225 2.17 -8.73 12.27
N ARG A 226 2.50 -9.05 11.03
CA ARG A 226 2.16 -10.36 10.46
C ARG A 226 2.93 -11.52 11.07
N GLU A 227 4.14 -11.29 11.56
CA GLU A 227 4.93 -12.30 12.27
C GLU A 227 4.29 -12.61 13.63
N VAL A 228 3.77 -11.59 14.33
CA VAL A 228 2.98 -11.79 15.57
C VAL A 228 1.65 -12.47 15.28
N MET A 229 0.95 -12.07 14.22
CA MET A 229 -0.32 -12.67 13.82
C MET A 229 -0.22 -14.17 13.57
N PHE A 230 0.87 -14.62 12.95
CA PHE A 230 1.12 -16.01 12.61
C PHE A 230 2.12 -16.71 13.55
N ALA A 231 2.35 -16.18 14.76
CA ALA A 231 3.18 -16.83 15.76
C ALA A 231 2.47 -18.03 16.36
N GLU A 232 3.16 -19.17 16.38
CA GLU A 232 2.67 -20.44 16.90
C GLU A 232 3.38 -20.80 18.21
N TRP A 233 2.74 -21.65 19.01
CA TRP A 233 3.38 -22.19 20.21
C TRP A 233 4.64 -23.00 19.88
N ASP A 234 4.63 -23.75 18.78
CA ASP A 234 5.77 -24.53 18.29
C ASP A 234 6.96 -23.68 17.78
N ASP A 235 6.74 -22.37 17.62
CA ASP A 235 7.82 -21.44 17.33
C ASP A 235 8.67 -21.10 18.57
N LEU A 236 8.15 -21.34 19.78
CA LEU A 236 8.78 -20.99 21.05
C LEU A 236 9.69 -22.13 21.54
N ASP A 237 10.92 -21.79 21.87
CA ASP A 237 11.82 -22.62 22.65
C ASP A 237 11.89 -22.00 24.06
N PHE A 238 11.11 -22.55 24.98
CA PHE A 238 11.00 -22.05 26.34
C PHE A 238 12.28 -22.25 27.16
N ASP A 239 13.09 -23.25 26.83
CA ASP A 239 14.35 -23.54 27.53
C ASP A 239 15.44 -22.55 27.14
N LYS A 240 15.50 -22.21 25.86
CA LYS A 240 16.44 -21.21 25.32
C LYS A 240 15.90 -19.78 25.41
N GLY A 241 14.64 -19.59 25.76
CA GLY A 241 14.01 -18.27 25.77
C GLY A 241 14.00 -17.60 24.40
N THR A 242 13.65 -18.34 23.33
CA THR A 242 13.70 -17.82 21.96
C THR A 242 12.42 -18.08 21.19
N ILE A 243 12.20 -17.29 20.13
CA ILE A 243 11.16 -17.55 19.15
C ILE A 243 11.74 -17.67 17.74
N ARG A 244 11.32 -18.68 17.01
CA ARG A 244 11.68 -18.89 15.60
C ARG A 244 10.66 -18.22 14.68
N VAL A 245 11.12 -17.34 13.80
CA VAL A 245 10.29 -16.66 12.79
C VAL A 245 10.55 -17.28 11.44
N HIS A 246 9.55 -17.92 10.86
CA HIS A 246 9.66 -18.59 9.57
C HIS A 246 8.35 -18.48 8.75
N GLY A 247 8.39 -18.84 7.46
CA GLY A 247 7.21 -18.89 6.62
C GLY A 247 6.34 -20.12 6.94
N LYS A 248 5.01 -19.97 6.82
CA LYS A 248 4.00 -21.01 7.04
C LYS A 248 3.17 -21.16 5.77
N LYS A 249 3.54 -22.15 4.94
CA LYS A 249 2.97 -22.33 3.59
C LYS A 249 1.49 -22.73 3.64
N ASP A 250 1.10 -23.51 4.62
CA ASP A 250 -0.25 -24.01 4.86
C ASP A 250 -1.29 -22.88 5.06
N VAL A 251 -0.87 -21.74 5.63
CA VAL A 251 -1.70 -20.55 5.82
C VAL A 251 -1.31 -19.37 4.93
N GLY A 252 -0.45 -19.60 3.95
CA GLY A 252 -0.02 -18.57 2.98
C GLY A 252 0.81 -17.43 3.61
N PHE A 253 1.44 -17.68 4.77
CA PHE A 253 2.31 -16.71 5.41
C PHE A 253 3.73 -16.86 4.90
N THR A 254 4.32 -15.75 4.44
CA THR A 254 5.73 -15.66 4.06
C THR A 254 6.40 -14.53 4.81
N VAL A 255 7.60 -14.80 5.34
CA VAL A 255 8.45 -13.74 5.92
C VAL A 255 8.96 -12.82 4.82
N LYS A 256 9.12 -11.54 5.15
CA LYS A 256 9.40 -10.47 4.16
C LYS A 256 10.61 -10.74 3.27
N ASN A 257 11.63 -11.43 3.75
CA ASN A 257 12.86 -11.70 3.00
C ASN A 257 13.05 -13.19 2.68
N HIS A 258 12.02 -14.02 2.93
CA HIS A 258 12.09 -15.49 2.81
C HIS A 258 13.15 -16.17 3.69
N GLU A 259 13.72 -15.45 4.66
CA GLU A 259 14.76 -15.97 5.57
C GLU A 259 14.15 -16.19 6.96
N SER A 260 14.35 -17.41 7.46
CA SER A 260 14.00 -17.74 8.85
C SER A 260 15.04 -17.15 9.79
N ARG A 261 14.60 -16.80 11.00
CA ARG A 261 15.50 -16.29 12.05
C ARG A 261 15.01 -16.68 13.43
N ILE A 262 15.92 -16.65 14.39
CA ILE A 262 15.64 -16.87 15.81
C ILE A 262 15.83 -15.54 16.52
N VAL A 263 14.88 -15.18 17.39
CA VAL A 263 14.88 -13.93 18.17
C VAL A 263 14.86 -14.27 19.66
N PRO A 264 15.79 -13.74 20.47
CA PRO A 264 15.76 -13.93 21.92
C PRO A 264 14.64 -13.12 22.56
N LEU A 265 13.98 -13.71 23.54
CA LEU A 265 12.92 -13.09 24.32
C LEU A 265 13.42 -12.72 25.72
N PRO A 266 12.90 -11.64 26.33
CA PRO A 266 13.17 -11.35 27.72
C PRO A 266 12.60 -12.44 28.65
N THR A 267 13.27 -12.67 29.78
CA THR A 267 12.89 -13.73 30.73
C THR A 267 11.47 -13.57 31.24
N ASP A 268 11.09 -12.34 31.63
CA ASP A 268 9.74 -12.02 32.09
C ASP A 268 8.65 -12.30 31.04
N LEU A 269 8.98 -12.12 29.77
CA LEU A 269 8.06 -12.48 28.67
C LEU A 269 7.96 -13.99 28.48
N VAL A 270 9.08 -14.70 28.60
CA VAL A 270 9.10 -16.19 28.51
C VAL A 270 8.25 -16.79 29.60
N GLU A 271 8.37 -16.32 30.84
CA GLU A 271 7.57 -16.76 31.98
C GLU A 271 6.06 -16.50 31.75
N ALA A 272 5.72 -15.29 31.33
CA ALA A 272 4.33 -14.94 31.02
C ALA A 272 3.74 -15.78 29.84
N LEU A 273 4.60 -16.19 28.89
CA LEU A 273 4.18 -17.08 27.80
C LEU A 273 4.04 -18.54 28.24
N LYS A 274 4.85 -19.01 29.20
CA LYS A 274 4.69 -20.35 29.83
C LYS A 274 3.32 -20.43 30.55
N GLU A 275 3.02 -19.47 31.40
CA GLU A 275 1.70 -19.42 32.08
C GLU A 275 0.52 -19.37 31.10
N ARG A 276 0.69 -18.62 30.00
CA ARG A 276 -0.31 -18.56 28.95
C ARG A 276 -0.45 -19.87 28.21
N TYR A 277 0.64 -20.58 27.96
CA TYR A 277 0.66 -21.87 27.27
C TYR A 277 -0.16 -22.93 28.02
N GLU A 278 -0.09 -22.97 29.36
CA GLU A 278 -0.88 -23.87 30.20
C GLU A 278 -2.38 -23.64 30.04
N LYS A 279 -2.81 -22.39 29.83
CA LYS A 279 -4.21 -21.95 29.70
C LYS A 279 -4.54 -21.51 28.28
N ARG A 280 -3.79 -21.98 27.28
CA ARG A 280 -3.88 -21.48 25.90
C ARG A 280 -5.29 -21.58 25.32
N PRO A 281 -5.80 -20.46 24.75
CA PRO A 281 -7.14 -20.44 24.16
C PRO A 281 -7.19 -21.16 22.78
N HIS A 282 -6.02 -21.52 22.21
CA HIS A 282 -5.90 -22.19 20.92
C HIS A 282 -4.64 -23.07 20.89
N ASP A 283 -4.74 -24.28 20.32
CA ASP A 283 -3.63 -25.23 20.34
C ASP A 283 -2.44 -24.81 19.47
N ARG A 284 -2.67 -24.06 18.44
CA ARG A 284 -1.64 -23.65 17.47
C ARG A 284 -1.15 -22.21 17.67
N TRP A 285 -2.07 -21.25 17.74
CA TRP A 285 -1.74 -19.82 17.66
C TRP A 285 -1.57 -19.19 19.05
N ILE A 286 -0.53 -18.36 19.21
CA ILE A 286 -0.29 -17.64 20.47
C ILE A 286 -1.38 -16.59 20.71
N PHE A 287 -1.81 -15.87 19.64
CA PHE A 287 -2.85 -14.84 19.73
C PHE A 287 -3.99 -15.11 18.78
N VAL A 288 -5.18 -15.19 19.32
CA VAL A 288 -6.43 -15.36 18.60
C VAL A 288 -7.44 -14.29 19.01
N SER A 289 -8.44 -14.08 18.17
CA SER A 289 -9.62 -13.27 18.51
C SER A 289 -10.53 -14.05 19.47
N GLU A 290 -11.52 -13.39 20.05
CA GLU A 290 -12.54 -14.01 20.91
C GLU A 290 -13.28 -15.18 20.22
N SER A 291 -13.37 -15.16 18.89
CA SER A 291 -13.95 -16.23 18.09
C SER A 291 -12.97 -17.35 17.71
N GLY A 292 -11.76 -17.39 18.30
CA GLY A 292 -10.72 -18.39 18.01
C GLY A 292 -10.04 -18.24 16.65
N LYS A 293 -10.30 -17.18 15.89
CA LYS A 293 -9.66 -16.91 14.60
C LYS A 293 -8.38 -16.10 14.78
N LEU A 294 -7.49 -16.14 13.78
CA LEU A 294 -6.30 -15.29 13.77
C LEU A 294 -6.67 -13.82 14.02
N GLU A 295 -5.97 -13.21 14.97
CA GLU A 295 -6.13 -11.80 15.29
C GLU A 295 -5.39 -10.92 14.28
N GLY A 296 -6.09 -10.00 13.63
CA GLY A 296 -5.53 -9.19 12.54
C GLY A 296 -5.63 -7.68 12.72
N HIS A 297 -6.20 -7.19 13.84
CA HIS A 297 -6.50 -5.78 14.02
C HIS A 297 -5.67 -5.11 15.14
N PHE A 298 -4.45 -5.55 15.34
CA PHE A 298 -3.57 -5.08 16.43
C PHE A 298 -3.37 -3.56 16.45
N LEU A 299 -3.11 -2.94 15.29
CA LEU A 299 -2.93 -1.49 15.21
C LEU A 299 -4.20 -0.73 15.59
N ARG A 300 -5.34 -1.16 15.08
CA ARG A 300 -6.63 -0.52 15.39
C ARG A 300 -6.95 -0.62 16.87
N LYS A 301 -6.75 -1.80 17.47
CA LYS A 301 -6.93 -2.03 18.91
C LYS A 301 -5.98 -1.15 19.72
N LEU A 302 -4.69 -1.09 19.38
CA LEU A 302 -3.72 -0.22 20.05
C LEU A 302 -4.15 1.25 20.04
N LYS A 303 -4.52 1.78 18.88
CA LYS A 303 -4.97 3.19 18.76
C LYS A 303 -6.26 3.44 19.54
N THR A 304 -7.17 2.47 19.62
CA THR A 304 -8.40 2.58 20.42
C THR A 304 -8.10 2.58 21.92
N LEU A 305 -7.20 1.72 22.38
CA LEU A 305 -6.77 1.68 23.78
C LEU A 305 -6.04 2.96 24.19
N ALA A 306 -5.14 3.45 23.34
CA ALA A 306 -4.45 4.72 23.59
C ALA A 306 -5.42 5.92 23.66
N LEU A 307 -6.44 5.95 22.81
CA LEU A 307 -7.50 6.96 22.87
C LEU A 307 -8.26 6.89 24.19
N ARG A 308 -8.71 5.69 24.61
CA ARG A 308 -9.45 5.48 25.85
C ARG A 308 -8.61 5.79 27.09
N ALA A 309 -7.32 5.55 27.02
CA ALA A 309 -6.35 5.87 28.08
C ALA A 309 -5.98 7.36 28.13
N GLY A 310 -6.44 8.20 27.20
CA GLY A 310 -6.07 9.61 27.14
C GLY A 310 -4.63 9.86 26.70
N LEU A 311 -3.96 8.89 26.07
CA LEU A 311 -2.54 8.93 25.74
C LEU A 311 -2.24 9.50 24.34
N ASN A 312 -3.24 9.99 23.63
CA ASN A 312 -3.06 10.56 22.30
C ASN A 312 -2.42 11.95 22.35
N CYS A 313 -1.60 12.29 21.34
CA CYS A 313 -0.85 13.55 21.30
C CYS A 313 -1.70 14.82 21.15
N GLY A 314 -2.98 14.70 20.77
CA GLY A 314 -3.91 15.82 20.56
C GLY A 314 -3.70 16.61 19.25
N ARG A 315 -2.64 16.33 18.49
CA ARG A 315 -2.24 17.10 17.30
C ARG A 315 -2.63 16.49 15.94
N CYS A 316 -2.83 15.16 15.90
CA CYS A 316 -3.16 14.48 14.65
C CYS A 316 -4.58 14.85 14.19
N ARG A 317 -4.71 15.16 12.89
CA ARG A 317 -5.98 15.45 12.21
C ARG A 317 -6.04 14.66 10.92
N THR A 318 -7.23 14.29 10.50
CA THR A 318 -7.47 13.66 9.19
C THR A 318 -8.92 13.82 8.78
N THR A 319 -9.20 13.66 7.50
CA THR A 319 -10.57 13.63 6.98
C THR A 319 -11.03 12.19 6.83
N VAL A 320 -12.11 11.84 7.47
CA VAL A 320 -12.77 10.53 7.35
C VAL A 320 -14.08 10.65 6.62
N THR A 321 -14.46 9.63 5.89
CA THR A 321 -15.79 9.54 5.28
C THR A 321 -16.68 8.75 6.21
N ARG A 322 -17.74 9.39 6.74
CA ARG A 322 -18.74 8.78 7.63
C ARG A 322 -20.11 8.73 6.93
N GLY A 323 -20.93 7.77 7.27
CA GLY A 323 -22.30 7.63 6.77
C GLY A 323 -22.57 6.34 6.01
N SER A 324 -23.84 6.10 5.65
CA SER A 324 -24.28 4.98 4.84
C SER A 324 -23.85 5.12 3.37
N TYR A 325 -24.04 4.08 2.58
CA TYR A 325 -23.67 4.04 1.17
C TYR A 325 -24.19 5.26 0.38
N ASP A 326 -25.42 5.72 0.70
CA ASP A 326 -26.12 6.80 0.00
C ASP A 326 -25.87 8.19 0.60
N HIS A 327 -25.34 8.29 1.85
CA HIS A 327 -25.17 9.55 2.58
C HIS A 327 -23.76 9.65 3.17
N LYS A 328 -22.75 9.69 2.30
CA LYS A 328 -21.36 9.86 2.72
C LYS A 328 -21.03 11.33 2.96
N ARG A 329 -20.64 11.67 4.18
CA ARG A 329 -20.13 13.00 4.54
C ARG A 329 -18.65 12.92 4.89
N ARG A 330 -17.87 13.87 4.38
CA ARG A 330 -16.49 14.07 4.83
C ARG A 330 -16.51 14.86 6.13
N ALA A 331 -15.86 14.36 7.16
CA ALA A 331 -15.71 15.02 8.45
C ALA A 331 -14.24 15.06 8.83
N GLU A 332 -13.77 16.23 9.25
CA GLU A 332 -12.46 16.34 9.88
C GLU A 332 -12.56 15.79 11.31
N VAL A 333 -11.60 14.92 11.67
CA VAL A 333 -11.50 14.30 12.99
C VAL A 333 -10.11 14.51 13.57
N THR A 334 -10.04 14.54 14.89
CA THR A 334 -8.79 14.71 15.62
C THR A 334 -8.49 13.47 16.45
N CYS A 335 -7.22 13.27 16.81
CA CYS A 335 -6.87 12.16 17.70
C CYS A 335 -7.31 12.36 19.16
N LYS A 336 -7.94 13.48 19.50
CA LYS A 336 -8.59 13.67 20.80
C LYS A 336 -9.87 12.86 20.93
N THR A 337 -10.56 12.68 19.80
CA THR A 337 -11.88 12.02 19.75
C THR A 337 -11.86 10.72 18.97
N ASP A 338 -10.86 10.50 18.12
CA ASP A 338 -10.79 9.36 17.22
C ASP A 338 -9.45 8.62 17.30
N ASN A 339 -9.47 7.32 17.01
CA ASN A 339 -8.32 6.44 17.07
C ASN A 339 -7.35 6.60 15.88
N ILE A 340 -7.01 7.83 15.55
CA ILE A 340 -6.16 8.19 14.40
C ILE A 340 -4.73 8.60 14.79
N CYS A 341 -4.39 8.60 16.08
CA CYS A 341 -3.11 9.10 16.55
C CYS A 341 -1.93 8.38 15.89
N GLU A 342 -1.07 9.15 15.22
CA GLU A 342 0.10 8.63 14.51
C GLU A 342 1.27 8.30 15.47
N GLN A 343 1.18 8.70 16.71
CA GLN A 343 2.13 8.34 17.75
C GLN A 343 2.05 6.85 18.12
N TRP A 344 0.86 6.24 18.00
CA TRP A 344 0.63 4.83 18.29
C TRP A 344 0.73 3.98 17.02
N LYS A 345 1.90 3.30 16.86
CA LYS A 345 2.23 2.43 15.71
C LYS A 345 2.86 1.13 16.21
N LEU A 346 2.44 -0.02 15.70
CA LEU A 346 3.02 -1.32 16.08
C LEU A 346 4.52 -1.38 15.81
N HIS A 347 4.98 -0.78 14.72
CA HIS A 347 6.40 -0.77 14.36
C HIS A 347 7.27 0.01 15.35
N ARG A 348 6.70 0.92 16.16
CA ARG A 348 7.43 1.62 17.23
C ARG A 348 7.86 0.67 18.36
N PHE A 349 7.06 -0.37 18.70
CA PHE A 349 7.52 -1.40 19.65
C PHE A 349 8.81 -2.06 19.21
N ARG A 350 8.89 -2.39 17.90
CA ARG A 350 10.10 -2.97 17.32
C ARG A 350 11.26 -1.98 17.31
N LYS A 351 11.01 -0.70 16.99
CA LYS A 351 12.02 0.36 17.09
C LYS A 351 12.51 0.47 18.54
N THR A 352 11.61 0.53 19.52
CA THR A 352 11.95 0.60 20.94
C THR A 352 12.82 -0.56 21.38
N ARG A 353 12.50 -1.79 20.97
CA ARG A 353 13.31 -2.95 21.33
C ARG A 353 14.70 -2.89 20.71
N ALA A 354 14.78 -2.51 19.43
CA ALA A 354 16.05 -2.35 18.73
C ALA A 354 16.94 -1.29 19.38
N THR A 355 16.37 -0.14 19.73
CA THR A 355 17.07 0.94 20.45
C THR A 355 17.58 0.46 21.80
N ARG A 356 16.73 -0.20 22.61
CA ARG A 356 17.15 -0.77 23.91
C ARG A 356 18.27 -1.81 23.78
N TRP A 357 18.27 -2.63 22.72
CA TRP A 357 19.37 -3.55 22.46
C TRP A 357 20.68 -2.82 22.17
N MET A 358 20.61 -1.72 21.39
CA MET A 358 21.78 -0.88 21.11
C MET A 358 22.30 -0.21 22.39
N GLU A 359 21.44 0.41 23.19
CA GLU A 359 21.75 1.04 24.46
C GLU A 359 22.42 0.05 25.42
N ASN A 360 21.96 -1.20 25.46
CA ASN A 360 22.53 -2.28 26.25
C ASN A 360 23.81 -2.91 25.64
N GLY A 361 24.37 -2.32 24.60
CA GLY A 361 25.65 -2.76 24.03
C GLY A 361 25.57 -4.06 23.19
N ILE A 362 24.39 -4.50 22.79
CA ILE A 362 24.26 -5.67 21.93
C ILE A 362 24.87 -5.38 20.54
N PRO A 363 25.76 -6.24 20.03
CA PRO A 363 26.41 -6.01 18.75
C PRO A 363 25.40 -5.84 17.62
N ILE A 364 25.59 -4.80 16.79
CA ILE A 364 24.66 -4.41 15.72
C ILE A 364 24.37 -5.57 14.74
N ARG A 365 25.32 -6.47 14.51
CA ARG A 365 25.13 -7.66 13.66
C ARG A 365 24.11 -8.63 14.24
N ASN A 366 24.06 -8.79 15.56
CA ASN A 366 23.06 -9.60 16.23
C ASN A 366 21.69 -8.96 16.11
N ILE A 367 21.59 -7.64 16.32
CA ILE A 367 20.36 -6.87 16.16
C ILE A 367 19.86 -6.96 14.72
N GLN A 368 20.74 -6.79 13.73
CA GLN A 368 20.42 -6.97 12.31
C GLN A 368 19.79 -8.34 12.03
N LYS A 369 20.41 -9.40 12.54
CA LYS A 369 19.95 -10.80 12.38
C LYS A 369 18.59 -11.01 13.02
N TRP A 370 18.39 -10.55 14.26
CA TRP A 370 17.12 -10.70 14.98
C TRP A 370 16.00 -9.88 14.35
N LEU A 371 16.32 -8.69 13.83
CA LEU A 371 15.37 -7.87 13.08
C LEU A 371 15.10 -8.43 11.67
N GLY A 372 15.96 -9.26 11.10
CA GLY A 372 15.87 -9.73 9.72
C GLY A 372 15.96 -8.56 8.73
N HIS A 373 16.99 -7.71 8.90
CA HIS A 373 17.33 -6.66 7.97
C HIS A 373 18.38 -7.16 6.99
N ARG A 374 18.14 -7.05 5.67
CA ARG A 374 19.10 -7.41 4.63
C ARG A 374 20.33 -6.53 4.62
N SER A 375 20.12 -5.22 4.75
CA SER A 375 21.19 -4.23 4.81
C SER A 375 21.48 -3.85 6.25
N LEU A 376 22.75 -3.70 6.57
CA LEU A 376 23.22 -3.17 7.86
C LEU A 376 22.78 -1.71 8.01
N GLU A 377 22.78 -0.93 6.92
CA GLU A 377 22.32 0.47 6.88
C GLU A 377 20.94 0.64 7.51
N THR A 378 20.01 -0.30 7.22
CA THR A 378 18.66 -0.28 7.84
C THR A 378 18.71 -0.43 9.36
N THR A 379 19.78 -1.04 9.90
CA THR A 379 19.98 -1.20 11.35
C THR A 379 20.80 -0.06 11.92
N MET A 380 21.71 0.51 11.15
CA MET A 380 22.57 1.65 11.56
C MET A 380 21.76 2.90 11.90
N VAL A 381 20.55 3.04 11.36
CA VAL A 381 19.63 4.14 11.70
C VAL A 381 19.38 4.23 13.22
N TYR A 382 19.48 3.10 13.95
CA TYR A 382 19.33 3.08 15.41
C TYR A 382 20.59 3.57 16.17
N LEU A 383 21.77 3.61 15.53
CA LEU A 383 23.00 4.12 16.15
C LEU A 383 22.95 5.62 16.46
N GLY A 384 22.24 6.39 15.63
CA GLY A 384 22.07 7.83 15.84
C GLY A 384 21.24 8.22 17.06
N LEU A 385 20.66 7.22 17.77
CA LEU A 385 19.87 7.44 18.98
C LEU A 385 20.67 7.33 20.27
N THR A 386 21.89 6.79 20.22
CA THR A 386 22.76 6.72 21.39
C THR A 386 23.24 8.15 21.69
N GLY A 387 22.83 8.71 22.83
CA GLY A 387 23.21 10.06 23.22
C GLY A 387 24.71 10.19 23.37
N VAL A 388 25.26 11.37 23.04
CA VAL A 388 26.68 11.69 23.17
C VAL A 388 27.16 11.45 24.61
N ASP A 389 26.29 11.66 25.59
CA ASP A 389 26.60 11.50 27.03
C ASP A 389 26.83 10.04 27.43
N GLU A 390 26.07 9.08 26.86
CA GLU A 390 26.28 7.64 27.08
C GLU A 390 27.56 7.12 26.39
N LEU A 391 27.90 7.69 25.23
CA LEU A 391 29.17 7.40 24.54
C LEU A 391 30.36 7.98 25.30
N ARG A 392 30.19 9.15 25.94
CA ARG A 392 31.24 9.79 26.72
C ARG A 392 31.71 8.92 27.89
N SER A 393 30.79 8.35 28.65
CA SER A 393 31.13 7.42 29.75
C SER A 393 31.86 6.18 29.28
N LYS A 394 31.62 5.70 28.05
CA LYS A 394 32.33 4.56 27.45
C LYS A 394 33.68 4.95 26.89
N ILE A 395 33.83 6.18 26.36
CA ILE A 395 35.09 6.72 25.88
C ILE A 395 36.02 6.98 27.06
N ASP A 396 35.47 7.53 28.14
CA ASP A 396 36.24 7.82 29.37
C ASP A 396 36.65 6.55 30.12
N ALA A 397 36.00 5.40 29.86
CA ALA A 397 36.31 4.08 30.45
C ALA A 397 37.26 3.22 29.58
N ALA A 398 37.60 3.63 28.36
CA ALA A 398 38.48 2.93 27.42
C ALA A 398 39.90 3.47 27.45
#